data_d1eee05c221cff4623e516994601c4a6
#
_entry.id   d1eee05c221cff4623e516994601c4a6
#
_cell.length_a   1.000
_cell.length_b   1.000
_cell.length_c   1.000
_cell.angle_alpha   90.00
_cell.angle_beta   90.00
_cell.angle_gamma   90.00
#
_symmetry.space_group_name_H-M   'P 1'
#
loop_
_entity.id
_entity.type
_entity.pdbx_description
1 polymer ?
#
loop_
_entity_poly.entity_id
_entity_poly.type
_entity_poly.pdbx_seq_one_letter_code
_entity_poly.pdbx_strand_id
1 'polypeptide(L)'
;CDGRALGANDGSDWANAFTCLQSALAVARPGDEIRGAQGTYRPDRHGEEVPHGARVVASGRRTDTFVLPSGVTLRGGYAGFGAADPDARDIDAYKSVLSGDLAGNDIPPAGNDWQSIHDFVLDNSRADNSQSVLTVSSAGNTSLLEGFTITGGHAGLDSDVEGNGSTASAARDGAGAFIVASSPRFVRCAF
;
A
#
# COMPACT_ATOMS: atom_id res chain seq x y z
N CYS A 1 -0.50 -4.43 -11.83
CA CYS A 1 0.18 -3.20 -11.44
C CYS A 1 1.67 -3.44 -11.37
N ASP A 2 2.47 -2.59 -11.98
CA ASP A 2 3.95 -2.71 -12.00
C ASP A 2 4.59 -1.33 -12.20
N GLY A 3 5.33 -0.84 -11.20
CA GLY A 3 6.03 0.45 -11.28
C GLY A 3 7.12 0.54 -12.35
N ARG A 4 7.46 -0.57 -13.02
CA ARG A 4 8.45 -0.64 -14.11
C ARG A 4 7.82 -0.61 -15.50
N ALA A 5 6.49 -0.69 -15.60
CA ALA A 5 5.78 -0.65 -16.88
C ALA A 5 6.00 0.67 -17.61
N LEU A 6 6.09 0.61 -18.94
CA LEU A 6 6.43 1.75 -19.79
C LEU A 6 5.35 2.07 -20.85
N GLY A 7 4.25 1.31 -20.84
CA GLY A 7 3.18 1.41 -21.83
C GLY A 7 2.05 2.36 -21.46
N ALA A 8 0.83 2.00 -21.86
CA ALA A 8 -0.35 2.86 -21.81
C ALA A 8 -0.89 3.16 -20.40
N ASN A 9 -0.41 2.46 -19.35
CA ASN A 9 -0.86 2.63 -17.97
C ASN A 9 -2.38 2.36 -17.79
N ASP A 10 -2.92 1.40 -18.53
CA ASP A 10 -4.35 1.03 -18.57
C ASP A 10 -4.64 -0.35 -17.95
N GLY A 11 -3.59 -1.09 -17.56
CA GLY A 11 -3.70 -2.37 -16.90
C GLY A 11 -4.03 -3.55 -17.82
N SER A 12 -4.01 -3.38 -19.13
CA SER A 12 -4.36 -4.42 -20.10
C SER A 12 -3.40 -5.60 -20.12
N ASP A 13 -2.13 -5.35 -19.89
CA ASP A 13 -1.06 -6.35 -19.73
C ASP A 13 0.08 -5.82 -18.85
N TRP A 14 1.17 -6.58 -18.69
CA TRP A 14 2.31 -6.15 -17.87
C TRP A 14 3.08 -4.95 -18.45
N ALA A 15 3.16 -4.81 -19.77
CA ALA A 15 3.82 -3.67 -20.40
C ALA A 15 3.01 -2.39 -20.23
N ASN A 16 1.67 -2.50 -20.21
CA ASN A 16 0.71 -1.42 -20.04
C ASN A 16 0.16 -1.34 -18.62
N ALA A 17 0.77 -2.02 -17.65
CA ALA A 17 0.30 -2.07 -16.28
C ALA A 17 0.23 -0.67 -15.64
N PHE A 18 -0.71 -0.48 -14.72
CA PHE A 18 -0.71 0.71 -13.87
C PHE A 18 0.61 0.80 -13.10
N THR A 19 1.27 1.93 -13.18
CA THR A 19 2.54 2.19 -12.48
C THR A 19 2.33 2.53 -11.01
N CYS A 20 1.12 2.96 -10.64
CA CYS A 20 0.70 3.22 -9.27
C CYS A 20 -0.47 2.32 -8.88
N LEU A 21 -0.37 1.68 -7.72
CA LEU A 21 -1.46 0.83 -7.21
C LEU A 21 -2.74 1.63 -6.96
N GLN A 22 -2.63 2.90 -6.53
CA GLN A 22 -3.78 3.80 -6.36
C GLN A 22 -4.61 3.95 -7.63
N SER A 23 -3.95 4.07 -8.80
CA SER A 23 -4.65 4.18 -10.08
C SER A 23 -5.43 2.91 -10.42
N ALA A 24 -4.86 1.74 -10.15
CA ALA A 24 -5.53 0.47 -10.35
C ALA A 24 -6.75 0.31 -9.41
N LEU A 25 -6.56 0.64 -8.13
CA LEU A 25 -7.64 0.56 -7.12
C LEU A 25 -8.80 1.53 -7.43
N ALA A 26 -8.50 2.71 -7.98
CA ALA A 26 -9.50 3.74 -8.30
C ALA A 26 -10.47 3.31 -9.41
N VAL A 27 -10.06 2.43 -10.31
CA VAL A 27 -10.89 1.97 -11.45
C VAL A 27 -11.46 0.56 -11.23
N ALA A 28 -10.98 -0.16 -10.22
CA ALA A 28 -11.37 -1.53 -9.93
C ALA A 28 -12.85 -1.66 -9.53
N ARG A 29 -13.48 -2.71 -9.99
CA ARG A 29 -14.89 -3.04 -9.74
C ARG A 29 -15.01 -4.38 -9.01
N PRO A 30 -16.13 -4.63 -8.32
CA PRO A 30 -16.40 -5.94 -7.75
C PRO A 30 -16.24 -7.06 -8.78
N GLY A 31 -15.43 -8.06 -8.44
CA GLY A 31 -15.08 -9.18 -9.32
C GLY A 31 -13.73 -9.04 -10.02
N ASP A 32 -13.12 -7.85 -10.02
CA ASP A 32 -11.81 -7.65 -10.62
C ASP A 32 -10.68 -8.26 -9.77
N GLU A 33 -9.65 -8.70 -10.47
CA GLU A 33 -8.37 -9.10 -9.89
C GLU A 33 -7.26 -8.12 -10.31
N ILE A 34 -6.64 -7.49 -9.31
CA ILE A 34 -5.43 -6.67 -9.51
C ILE A 34 -4.22 -7.53 -9.16
N ARG A 35 -3.30 -7.70 -10.13
CA ARG A 35 -2.02 -8.37 -9.94
C ARG A 35 -0.94 -7.34 -9.67
N GLY A 36 -0.22 -7.52 -8.57
CA GLY A 36 0.92 -6.69 -8.16
C GLY A 36 2.23 -7.39 -8.47
N ALA A 37 3.07 -6.76 -9.28
CA ALA A 37 4.44 -7.22 -9.49
C ALA A 37 5.29 -7.02 -8.25
N GLN A 38 6.48 -7.61 -8.25
CA GLN A 38 7.48 -7.32 -7.22
C GLN A 38 7.82 -5.83 -7.18
N GLY A 39 7.97 -5.30 -5.96
CA GLY A 39 8.29 -3.90 -5.76
C GLY A 39 7.60 -3.30 -4.54
N THR A 40 7.91 -2.04 -4.27
CA THR A 40 7.32 -1.29 -3.15
C THR A 40 6.30 -0.29 -3.68
N TYR A 41 5.08 -0.41 -3.18
CA TYR A 41 3.96 0.47 -3.47
C TYR A 41 3.73 1.39 -2.27
N ARG A 42 3.60 2.70 -2.52
CA ARG A 42 3.33 3.71 -1.50
C ARG A 42 1.98 4.37 -1.74
N PRO A 43 1.15 4.59 -0.69
CA PRO A 43 -0.22 5.07 -0.87
C PRO A 43 -0.30 6.53 -1.32
N ASP A 44 0.75 7.33 -1.13
CA ASP A 44 0.84 8.70 -1.59
C ASP A 44 1.19 8.85 -3.09
N ARG A 45 1.44 7.73 -3.79
CA ARG A 45 1.81 7.72 -5.21
C ARG A 45 0.58 7.64 -6.08
N HIS A 46 0.38 8.68 -6.90
CA HIS A 46 -0.75 8.79 -7.82
C HIS A 46 -0.22 8.94 -9.25
N GLY A 47 -0.93 8.32 -10.21
CA GLY A 47 -0.69 8.56 -11.62
C GLY A 47 -1.34 9.88 -12.02
N GLU A 48 -0.56 10.80 -12.59
CA GLU A 48 -1.07 12.01 -13.21
C GLU A 48 -0.97 11.84 -14.73
N GLU A 49 -2.08 12.05 -15.44
CA GLU A 49 -2.06 12.05 -16.90
C GLU A 49 -1.35 13.30 -17.40
N VAL A 50 -0.33 13.11 -18.22
CA VAL A 50 0.41 14.18 -18.89
C VAL A 50 0.42 13.93 -20.41
N PRO A 51 0.61 14.95 -21.25
CA PRO A 51 0.48 14.83 -22.70
C PRO A 51 1.32 13.73 -23.38
N HIS A 52 2.25 13.12 -22.71
CA HIS A 52 3.14 12.07 -23.24
C HIS A 52 3.24 10.84 -22.34
N GLY A 53 2.18 10.51 -21.59
CA GLY A 53 2.12 9.32 -20.74
C GLY A 53 1.67 9.64 -19.31
N ALA A 54 1.76 8.66 -18.42
CA ALA A 54 1.46 8.84 -17.00
C ALA A 54 2.72 9.20 -16.22
N ARG A 55 2.63 10.23 -15.37
CA ARG A 55 3.67 10.59 -14.43
C ARG A 55 3.22 10.20 -13.02
N VAL A 56 4.12 9.60 -12.27
CA VAL A 56 3.90 9.33 -10.85
C VAL A 56 4.21 10.59 -10.04
N VAL A 57 3.25 11.05 -9.26
CA VAL A 57 3.42 12.16 -8.31
C VAL A 57 3.19 11.67 -6.89
N ALA A 58 3.95 12.23 -5.95
CA ALA A 58 3.78 11.98 -4.53
C ALA A 58 3.02 13.12 -3.89
N SER A 59 2.00 12.81 -3.10
CA SER A 59 1.30 13.84 -2.31
C SER A 59 2.05 14.16 -1.02
N GLY A 60 2.82 13.21 -0.47
CA GLY A 60 3.49 13.27 0.83
C GLY A 60 2.53 13.32 2.02
N ARG A 61 1.25 13.05 1.82
CA ARG A 61 0.25 13.13 2.89
C ARG A 61 0.19 11.82 3.66
N ARG A 62 0.41 11.88 4.96
CA ARG A 62 0.31 10.75 5.88
C ARG A 62 -1.10 10.14 5.98
N THR A 63 -2.11 10.88 5.56
CA THR A 63 -3.51 10.41 5.50
C THR A 63 -3.81 9.55 4.27
N ASP A 64 -2.90 9.51 3.30
CA ASP A 64 -3.08 8.65 2.13
C ASP A 64 -2.91 7.18 2.53
N THR A 65 -3.82 6.35 2.03
CA THR A 65 -3.92 4.92 2.33
C THR A 65 -4.35 4.16 1.08
N PHE A 66 -4.00 2.90 0.95
CA PHE A 66 -4.60 2.04 -0.07
C PHE A 66 -6.01 1.65 0.37
N VAL A 67 -7.01 2.03 -0.40
CA VAL A 67 -8.40 1.62 -0.11
C VAL A 67 -8.72 0.38 -0.94
N LEU A 68 -8.93 -0.75 -0.26
CA LEU A 68 -9.33 -1.99 -0.94
C LEU A 68 -10.85 -1.99 -1.17
N PRO A 69 -11.30 -1.91 -2.44
CA PRO A 69 -12.74 -1.87 -2.74
C PRO A 69 -13.43 -3.20 -2.45
N SER A 70 -14.74 -3.14 -2.23
CA SER A 70 -15.56 -4.33 -2.03
C SER A 70 -15.51 -5.25 -3.25
N GLY A 71 -15.33 -6.55 -3.02
CA GLY A 71 -15.35 -7.57 -4.07
C GLY A 71 -14.12 -7.60 -4.96
N VAL A 72 -13.08 -6.83 -4.66
CA VAL A 72 -11.82 -6.82 -5.41
C VAL A 72 -10.83 -7.79 -4.80
N THR A 73 -10.12 -8.51 -5.66
CA THR A 73 -8.98 -9.36 -5.29
C THR A 73 -7.69 -8.64 -5.64
N LEU A 74 -6.81 -8.45 -4.65
CA LEU A 74 -5.47 -7.90 -4.85
C LEU A 74 -4.43 -8.98 -4.55
N ARG A 75 -3.67 -9.41 -5.58
CA ARG A 75 -2.65 -10.47 -5.47
C ARG A 75 -1.26 -9.96 -5.78
N GLY A 76 -0.35 -10.15 -4.86
CA GLY A 76 1.09 -9.88 -5.02
C GLY A 76 1.88 -11.13 -5.38
N GLY A 77 3.19 -10.93 -5.54
CA GLY A 77 4.15 -12.02 -5.77
C GLY A 77 4.38 -12.35 -7.23
N TYR A 78 4.06 -11.45 -8.16
CA TYR A 78 4.32 -11.65 -9.59
C TYR A 78 5.69 -11.09 -10.01
N ALA A 79 6.33 -11.76 -10.97
CA ALA A 79 7.59 -11.29 -11.55
C ALA A 79 7.43 -9.95 -12.27
N GLY A 80 6.36 -9.77 -13.06
CA GLY A 80 5.98 -8.54 -13.72
C GLY A 80 6.79 -8.18 -14.96
N PHE A 81 6.66 -6.96 -15.41
CA PHE A 81 7.24 -6.44 -16.65
C PHE A 81 8.77 -6.64 -16.71
N GLY A 82 9.25 -7.11 -17.88
CA GLY A 82 10.66 -7.36 -18.14
C GLY A 82 11.18 -8.72 -17.66
N ALA A 83 10.38 -9.52 -16.98
CA ALA A 83 10.72 -10.90 -16.66
C ALA A 83 10.51 -11.83 -17.88
N ALA A 84 11.23 -12.95 -17.92
CA ALA A 84 11.06 -13.95 -18.97
C ALA A 84 9.64 -14.55 -18.96
N ASP A 85 9.06 -14.72 -17.78
CA ASP A 85 7.65 -15.05 -17.56
C ASP A 85 7.08 -14.02 -16.56
N PRO A 86 6.43 -12.95 -17.05
CA PRO A 86 5.85 -11.92 -16.20
C PRO A 86 4.72 -12.42 -15.29
N ASP A 87 4.03 -13.49 -15.66
CA ASP A 87 2.96 -14.11 -14.88
C ASP A 87 3.49 -15.11 -13.84
N ALA A 88 4.80 -15.43 -13.85
CA ALA A 88 5.40 -16.24 -12.79
C ALA A 88 5.10 -15.64 -11.43
N ARG A 89 4.56 -16.47 -10.53
CA ARG A 89 4.13 -16.04 -9.20
C ARG A 89 4.82 -16.83 -8.09
N ASP A 90 5.61 -16.12 -7.30
CA ASP A 90 6.27 -16.63 -6.09
C ASP A 90 6.38 -15.47 -5.08
N ILE A 91 5.66 -15.56 -3.96
CA ILE A 91 5.59 -14.48 -2.96
C ILE A 91 6.89 -14.30 -2.17
N ASP A 92 7.77 -15.28 -2.16
CA ASP A 92 9.07 -15.20 -1.50
C ASP A 92 10.15 -14.65 -2.44
N ALA A 93 10.10 -15.02 -3.72
CA ALA A 93 11.02 -14.56 -4.75
C ALA A 93 10.64 -13.16 -5.28
N TYR A 94 9.36 -12.90 -5.49
CA TYR A 94 8.85 -11.65 -6.09
C TYR A 94 8.05 -10.84 -5.08
N LYS A 95 8.72 -10.30 -4.06
CA LYS A 95 8.06 -9.61 -2.95
C LYS A 95 7.33 -8.36 -3.42
N SER A 96 6.04 -8.31 -3.14
CA SER A 96 5.18 -7.14 -3.32
C SER A 96 4.94 -6.51 -1.95
N VAL A 97 5.33 -5.25 -1.77
CA VAL A 97 5.30 -4.56 -0.47
C VAL A 97 4.38 -3.35 -0.54
N LEU A 98 3.41 -3.28 0.35
CA LEU A 98 2.64 -2.06 0.64
C LEU A 98 3.36 -1.33 1.78
N SER A 99 3.94 -0.18 1.49
CA SER A 99 4.74 0.56 2.46
C SER A 99 4.12 1.91 2.79
N GLY A 100 3.95 2.17 4.07
CA GLY A 100 3.58 3.47 4.59
C GLY A 100 4.75 4.43 4.75
N ASP A 101 5.98 3.96 4.62
CA ASP A 101 7.18 4.80 4.59
C ASP A 101 7.22 5.59 3.27
N LEU A 102 6.69 6.82 3.29
CA LEU A 102 6.44 7.61 2.09
C LEU A 102 7.73 8.16 1.48
N ALA A 103 8.72 8.48 2.30
CA ALA A 103 10.04 8.94 1.84
C ALA A 103 11.00 7.80 1.53
N GLY A 104 10.77 6.60 2.08
CA GLY A 104 11.68 5.46 1.95
C GLY A 104 12.91 5.60 2.83
N ASN A 105 12.75 6.22 3.99
CA ASN A 105 13.85 6.60 4.88
C ASN A 105 13.78 5.95 6.26
N ASP A 106 12.82 5.05 6.51
CA ASP A 106 12.71 4.33 7.77
C ASP A 106 14.00 3.57 8.09
N ILE A 107 14.52 3.80 9.28
CA ILE A 107 15.68 3.07 9.81
C ILE A 107 15.17 1.87 10.59
N PRO A 108 15.45 0.63 10.17
CA PRO A 108 15.00 -0.55 10.91
C PRO A 108 15.63 -0.58 12.31
N PRO A 109 14.97 -1.20 13.30
CA PRO A 109 15.53 -1.29 14.66
C PRO A 109 16.87 -2.01 14.63
N ALA A 110 17.83 -1.51 15.43
CA ALA A 110 19.17 -2.07 15.49
C ALA A 110 19.20 -3.49 16.12
N GLY A 111 18.16 -3.86 16.86
CA GLY A 111 18.02 -5.16 17.52
C GLY A 111 16.55 -5.45 17.87
N ASN A 112 16.36 -6.61 18.53
CA ASN A 112 15.03 -7.04 18.99
C ASN A 112 14.82 -6.81 20.49
N ASP A 113 15.74 -6.10 21.15
CA ASP A 113 15.58 -5.72 22.56
C ASP A 113 14.65 -4.51 22.70
N TRP A 114 14.16 -4.32 23.93
CA TRP A 114 13.18 -3.25 24.23
C TRP A 114 13.69 -1.86 23.85
N GLN A 115 14.98 -1.55 24.09
CA GLN A 115 15.53 -0.24 23.79
C GLN A 115 15.56 0.02 22.28
N SER A 116 16.04 -0.94 21.49
CA SER A 116 16.09 -0.83 20.03
C SER A 116 14.70 -0.65 19.42
N ILE A 117 13.68 -1.36 19.95
CA ILE A 117 12.30 -1.21 19.52
C ILE A 117 11.75 0.15 19.92
N HIS A 118 12.01 0.60 21.14
CA HIS A 118 11.57 1.89 21.64
C HIS A 118 12.17 3.05 20.82
N ASP A 119 13.48 2.99 20.54
CA ASP A 119 14.17 4.00 19.74
C ASP A 119 13.63 4.03 18.30
N PHE A 120 13.34 2.87 17.72
CA PHE A 120 12.70 2.78 16.42
C PHE A 120 11.30 3.41 16.40
N VAL A 121 10.49 3.22 17.43
CA VAL A 121 9.14 3.81 17.52
C VAL A 121 9.20 5.34 17.59
N LEU A 122 10.23 5.89 18.23
CA LEU A 122 10.42 7.34 18.41
C LEU A 122 11.30 7.97 17.32
N ASP A 123 11.77 7.18 16.35
CA ASP A 123 12.64 7.69 15.29
C ASP A 123 11.91 8.66 14.37
N ASN A 124 12.53 9.82 14.14
CA ASN A 124 11.98 10.88 13.30
C ASN A 124 11.86 10.47 11.81
N SER A 125 12.56 9.43 11.35
CA SER A 125 12.41 8.92 9.98
C SER A 125 10.98 8.45 9.70
N ARG A 126 10.23 8.09 10.76
CA ARG A 126 8.83 7.66 10.67
C ARG A 126 7.81 8.81 10.72
N ALA A 127 8.27 10.05 10.81
CA ALA A 127 7.38 11.21 10.90
C ALA A 127 6.56 11.44 9.60
N ASP A 128 7.06 10.98 8.46
CA ASP A 128 6.35 11.04 7.18
C ASP A 128 5.49 9.80 6.88
N ASN A 129 5.56 8.76 7.71
CA ASN A 129 4.85 7.51 7.48
C ASN A 129 3.34 7.68 7.46
N SER A 130 2.71 6.95 6.56
CA SER A 130 1.25 6.84 6.46
C SER A 130 0.63 6.41 7.78
N GLN A 131 -0.47 7.04 8.18
CA GLN A 131 -1.19 6.68 9.41
C GLN A 131 -1.75 5.26 9.34
N SER A 132 -2.24 4.87 8.16
CA SER A 132 -2.65 3.50 7.85
C SER A 132 -2.22 3.16 6.44
N VAL A 133 -1.52 2.06 6.24
CA VAL A 133 -1.07 1.64 4.91
C VAL A 133 -2.25 1.17 4.08
N LEU A 134 -3.14 0.38 4.67
CA LEU A 134 -4.32 -0.18 4.03
C LEU A 134 -5.58 0.21 4.80
N THR A 135 -6.61 0.62 4.09
CA THR A 135 -7.95 0.84 4.65
C THR A 135 -8.95 -0.07 3.95
N VAL A 136 -9.79 -0.74 4.75
CA VAL A 136 -10.90 -1.55 4.26
C VAL A 136 -12.17 -1.12 4.98
N SER A 137 -13.08 -0.49 4.25
CA SER A 137 -14.33 0.00 4.81
C SER A 137 -15.52 -0.48 3.97
N SER A 138 -16.57 -0.94 4.65
CA SER A 138 -17.81 -1.41 4.01
C SER A 138 -17.59 -2.46 2.91
N ALA A 139 -16.46 -3.17 2.96
CA ALA A 139 -16.15 -4.26 2.04
C ALA A 139 -16.77 -5.55 2.56
N GLY A 140 -17.50 -6.24 1.71
CA GLY A 140 -18.04 -7.58 2.03
C GLY A 140 -16.93 -8.62 2.17
N ASN A 141 -17.32 -9.85 2.53
CA ASN A 141 -16.40 -11.00 2.71
C ASN A 141 -15.69 -11.44 1.41
N THR A 142 -15.99 -10.79 0.30
CA THR A 142 -15.47 -11.12 -1.04
C THR A 142 -14.18 -10.40 -1.40
N SER A 143 -13.77 -9.39 -0.59
CA SER A 143 -12.49 -8.72 -0.82
C SER A 143 -11.34 -9.58 -0.30
N LEU A 144 -10.28 -9.69 -1.10
CA LEU A 144 -9.12 -10.54 -0.81
C LEU A 144 -7.82 -9.75 -1.03
N LEU A 145 -6.94 -9.79 -0.05
CA LEU A 145 -5.53 -9.42 -0.19
C LEU A 145 -4.67 -10.67 -0.03
N GLU A 146 -3.81 -10.96 -1.00
CA GLU A 146 -2.98 -12.15 -0.99
C GLU A 146 -1.54 -11.88 -1.40
N GLY A 147 -0.58 -12.36 -0.59
CA GLY A 147 0.84 -12.38 -0.93
C GLY A 147 1.52 -11.02 -0.88
N PHE A 148 1.08 -10.11 -0.02
CA PHE A 148 1.73 -8.84 0.24
C PHE A 148 2.39 -8.77 1.61
N THR A 149 3.48 -8.02 1.69
CA THR A 149 4.01 -7.51 2.96
C THR A 149 3.46 -6.10 3.17
N ILE A 150 2.94 -5.81 4.36
CA ILE A 150 2.41 -4.51 4.76
C ILE A 150 3.34 -3.97 5.85
N THR A 151 3.93 -2.80 5.66
CA THR A 151 4.93 -2.25 6.57
C THR A 151 4.94 -0.72 6.58
N GLY A 152 5.65 -0.12 7.52
CA GLY A 152 5.91 1.31 7.56
C GLY A 152 4.71 2.18 7.92
N GLY A 153 3.62 1.62 8.42
CA GLY A 153 2.51 2.42 8.95
C GLY A 153 2.87 3.03 10.31
N HIS A 154 2.42 4.26 10.56
CA HIS A 154 2.66 4.95 11.83
C HIS A 154 1.45 5.80 12.24
N ALA A 155 0.53 5.21 12.97
CA ALA A 155 -0.63 5.87 13.59
C ALA A 155 -0.22 6.66 14.84
N GLY A 156 0.77 7.54 14.70
CA GLY A 156 1.27 8.37 15.80
C GLY A 156 0.25 9.40 16.31
N LEU A 157 0.54 9.98 17.45
CA LEU A 157 -0.21 11.13 17.99
C LEU A 157 0.11 12.33 17.09
N ASP A 158 -0.76 12.66 16.15
CA ASP A 158 -0.70 13.98 15.53
C ASP A 158 -1.08 15.00 16.59
N SER A 159 -0.10 15.84 16.97
CA SER A 159 -0.32 17.00 17.83
C SER A 159 -1.29 18.02 17.22
N ASP A 160 -1.62 17.85 15.95
CA ASP A 160 -2.48 18.75 15.19
C ASP A 160 -3.99 18.50 15.39
N VAL A 161 -4.37 17.53 16.23
CA VAL A 161 -5.76 17.31 16.65
C VAL A 161 -6.04 17.98 17.98
N GLU A 162 -5.60 19.23 18.15
CA GLU A 162 -6.11 20.11 19.17
C GLU A 162 -7.45 20.69 18.71
N GLY A 163 -8.52 20.13 19.20
CA GLY A 163 -9.81 20.79 19.13
C GLY A 163 -10.94 19.99 18.53
N ASN A 164 -11.64 19.37 19.41
CA ASN A 164 -12.99 18.82 19.26
C ASN A 164 -13.10 17.30 19.13
N GLY A 165 -13.20 16.69 20.22
CA GLY A 165 -13.47 15.34 20.72
C GLY A 165 -14.24 14.31 19.88
N SER A 166 -14.23 14.31 18.57
CA SER A 166 -15.08 13.40 17.83
C SER A 166 -14.45 12.67 16.62
N THR A 167 -13.27 13.05 16.17
CA THR A 167 -12.66 12.44 14.97
C THR A 167 -11.25 11.86 15.20
N ALA A 168 -10.74 11.96 16.40
CA ALA A 168 -9.38 11.54 16.76
C ALA A 168 -9.17 10.00 16.75
N SER A 169 -10.23 9.21 16.67
CA SER A 169 -10.14 7.75 16.75
C SER A 169 -9.50 7.12 15.51
N ALA A 170 -9.89 7.55 14.33
CA ALA A 170 -9.40 6.94 13.10
C ALA A 170 -7.91 7.21 12.80
N ALA A 171 -7.37 8.34 13.28
CA ALA A 171 -5.95 8.67 13.12
C ALA A 171 -5.03 7.92 14.10
N ARG A 172 -5.60 7.32 15.14
CA ARG A 172 -4.87 6.57 16.18
C ARG A 172 -4.93 5.06 15.98
N ASP A 173 -5.84 4.61 15.14
CA ASP A 173 -6.10 3.20 14.90
C ASP A 173 -5.47 2.79 13.57
N GLY A 174 -4.74 1.69 13.53
CA GLY A 174 -4.54 0.93 12.33
C GLY A 174 -3.21 0.97 11.62
N ALA A 175 -2.15 1.54 12.04
CA ALA A 175 -0.82 1.53 11.39
C ALA A 175 -0.64 0.65 10.11
N GLY A 176 -0.70 -0.69 10.21
CA GLY A 176 -0.62 -1.59 9.06
C GLY A 176 -1.92 -1.62 8.25
N ALA A 177 -3.06 -1.87 8.92
CA ALA A 177 -4.37 -1.91 8.29
C ALA A 177 -5.46 -1.37 9.21
N PHE A 178 -6.32 -0.51 8.67
CA PHE A 178 -7.53 -0.03 9.32
C PHE A 178 -8.75 -0.69 8.68
N ILE A 179 -9.48 -1.48 9.47
CA ILE A 179 -10.63 -2.25 8.98
C ILE A 179 -11.86 -1.84 9.78
N VAL A 180 -12.88 -1.32 9.10
CA VAL A 180 -14.12 -0.88 9.71
C VAL A 180 -15.34 -1.39 8.95
N ALA A 181 -16.31 -1.96 9.67
CA ALA A 181 -17.53 -2.52 9.11
C ALA A 181 -17.27 -3.45 7.90
N SER A 182 -16.23 -4.29 8.00
CA SER A 182 -15.71 -5.08 6.87
C SER A 182 -15.15 -6.40 7.37
N SER A 183 -15.12 -7.41 6.49
CA SER A 183 -14.54 -8.74 6.76
C SER A 183 -13.69 -9.21 5.56
N PRO A 184 -12.61 -8.49 5.21
CA PRO A 184 -11.74 -8.91 4.12
C PRO A 184 -10.97 -10.18 4.49
N ARG A 185 -10.50 -10.90 3.48
CA ARG A 185 -9.61 -12.03 3.67
C ARG A 185 -8.17 -11.62 3.41
N PHE A 186 -7.29 -11.94 4.32
CA PHE A 186 -5.84 -11.83 4.17
C PHE A 186 -5.25 -13.23 4.07
N VAL A 187 -4.52 -13.50 3.00
CA VAL A 187 -3.93 -14.81 2.74
C VAL A 187 -2.46 -14.66 2.42
N ARG A 188 -1.61 -15.35 3.17
CA ARG A 188 -0.14 -15.28 3.02
C ARG A 188 0.37 -13.84 2.98
N CYS A 189 -0.13 -12.99 3.86
CA CYS A 189 0.33 -11.63 4.09
C CYS A 189 1.24 -11.58 5.32
N ALA A 190 2.21 -10.68 5.30
CA ALA A 190 3.03 -10.30 6.44
C ALA A 190 2.71 -8.85 6.87
N PHE A 191 2.80 -8.56 8.19
CA PHE A 191 2.59 -7.25 8.78
C PHE A 191 3.79 -6.87 9.65
#